data_7a8d933e06261002e2be61c4c00b6d72
#
_entry.id   7a8d933e06261002e2be61c4c00b6d72
#
_cell.length_a   1.000
_cell.length_b   1.000
_cell.length_c   1.000
_cell.angle_alpha   90.00
_cell.angle_beta   90.00
_cell.angle_gamma   90.00
#
_symmetry.space_group_name_H-M   'P 1'
#
loop_
_entity.id
_entity.type
_entity.pdbx_description
1 polymer ?
#
loop_
_entity_poly.entity_id
_entity_poly.type
_entity_poly.pdbx_seq_one_letter_code
_entity_poly.pdbx_strand_id
1 'polypeptide(L)'
;MKEYSYNIINDVYNWMISRKKDIEVRILKEKSQAIQVGDIITFNNQDIVGKYVKVKIANKTIVDNVYELTEKFEIERMMPGHSKEELIELMKNIYGEELNQKQIVAFEFEYLCCDSEVEFIEYNEKYLEDIKDLLVEL
;
A
#
# COMPACT_ATOMS: atom_id res chain seq x y z
N MET A 1 -2.68 1.47 -20.51
CA MET A 1 -2.07 1.31 -19.18
C MET A 1 -0.97 2.33 -18.98
N LYS A 2 -1.06 3.10 -17.93
CA LYS A 2 -0.04 4.08 -17.56
C LYS A 2 0.61 3.68 -16.24
N GLU A 3 1.80 4.24 -16.00
CA GLU A 3 2.53 4.03 -14.76
C GLU A 3 2.69 5.35 -14.01
N TYR A 4 2.49 5.28 -12.70
CA TYR A 4 2.60 6.40 -11.79
C TYR A 4 3.48 6.00 -10.61
N SER A 5 3.94 6.96 -9.84
CA SER A 5 4.68 6.68 -8.62
C SER A 5 4.23 7.56 -7.47
N TYR A 6 4.32 7.00 -6.27
CA TYR A 6 4.12 7.70 -5.01
C TYR A 6 5.24 7.32 -4.04
N ASN A 7 5.55 8.22 -3.14
CA ASN A 7 6.47 7.93 -2.05
C ASN A 7 5.68 7.48 -0.82
N ILE A 8 6.21 6.48 -0.13
CA ILE A 8 5.61 5.94 1.10
C ILE A 8 6.69 5.82 2.18
N ILE A 9 6.27 5.91 3.44
CA ILE A 9 7.16 5.66 4.58
C ILE A 9 7.42 4.16 4.74
N ASN A 10 8.47 3.82 5.47
CA ASN A 10 8.88 2.43 5.65
C ASN A 10 7.77 1.56 6.26
N ASP A 11 6.99 2.07 7.21
CA ASP A 11 5.89 1.31 7.80
C ASP A 11 4.86 0.88 6.75
N VAL A 12 4.50 1.79 5.85
CA VAL A 12 3.56 1.51 4.76
C VAL A 12 4.16 0.49 3.79
N TYR A 13 5.44 0.62 3.46
CA TYR A 13 6.16 -0.35 2.65
C TYR A 13 6.05 -1.76 3.26
N ASN A 14 6.28 -1.89 4.56
CA ASN A 14 6.19 -3.17 5.25
C ASN A 14 4.78 -3.74 5.24
N TRP A 15 3.75 -2.92 5.37
CA TRP A 15 2.36 -3.37 5.25
C TRP A 15 2.05 -3.91 3.86
N MET A 16 2.61 -3.30 2.84
CA MET A 16 2.39 -3.73 1.45
C MET A 16 3.11 -5.03 1.13
N ILE A 17 4.39 -5.16 1.47
CA ILE A 17 5.15 -6.39 1.19
C ILE A 17 4.64 -7.58 2.00
N SER A 18 4.04 -7.35 3.16
CA SER A 18 3.40 -8.39 3.97
C SER A 18 1.96 -8.69 3.54
N ARG A 19 1.47 -8.01 2.51
CA ARG A 19 0.11 -8.16 1.95
C ARG A 19 -1.00 -7.77 2.92
N LYS A 20 -0.70 -7.00 3.95
CA LYS A 20 -1.70 -6.54 4.93
C LYS A 20 -2.51 -5.35 4.42
N LYS A 21 -1.87 -4.48 3.62
CA LYS A 21 -2.49 -3.30 3.04
C LYS A 21 -2.72 -3.51 1.55
N ASP A 22 -3.97 -3.37 1.10
CA ASP A 22 -4.33 -3.45 -0.32
C ASP A 22 -5.21 -2.29 -0.80
N ILE A 23 -5.33 -1.24 0.01
CA ILE A 23 -6.00 0.01 -0.37
C ILE A 23 -5.08 1.18 -0.07
N GLU A 24 -4.81 1.99 -1.09
CA GLU A 24 -4.11 3.27 -0.93
C GLU A 24 -5.11 4.40 -0.97
N VAL A 25 -4.99 5.34 -0.02
CA VAL A 25 -5.90 6.46 0.14
C VAL A 25 -5.15 7.76 -0.10
N ARG A 26 -5.70 8.58 -0.98
CA ARG A 26 -5.15 9.92 -1.29
C ARG A 26 -6.30 10.92 -1.41
N ILE A 27 -6.03 12.20 -1.14
CA ILE A 27 -7.00 13.23 -1.52
C ILE A 27 -7.01 13.35 -3.03
N LEU A 28 -8.16 13.71 -3.59
CA LEU A 28 -8.33 13.82 -5.03
C LEU A 28 -7.66 15.08 -5.55
N LYS A 29 -6.56 14.90 -6.27
CA LYS A 29 -5.79 15.95 -6.95
C LYS A 29 -5.58 15.53 -8.39
N GLU A 30 -4.87 16.34 -9.17
CA GLU A 30 -4.63 16.08 -10.59
C GLU A 30 -4.09 14.67 -10.85
N LYS A 31 -3.05 14.28 -10.12
CA LYS A 31 -2.43 12.95 -10.28
C LYS A 31 -3.37 11.81 -9.91
N SER A 32 -3.97 11.87 -8.73
CA SER A 32 -4.87 10.81 -8.27
C SER A 32 -6.15 10.73 -9.10
N GLN A 33 -6.59 11.86 -9.64
CA GLN A 33 -7.72 11.87 -10.57
C GLN A 33 -7.38 11.19 -11.90
N ALA A 34 -6.16 11.35 -12.37
CA ALA A 34 -5.69 10.78 -13.64
C ALA A 34 -5.52 9.26 -13.60
N ILE A 35 -5.18 8.70 -12.45
CA ILE A 35 -4.96 7.26 -12.28
C ILE A 35 -6.28 6.51 -12.47
N GLN A 36 -6.28 5.48 -13.31
CA GLN A 36 -7.45 4.68 -13.65
C GLN A 36 -7.26 3.21 -13.30
N VAL A 37 -8.37 2.48 -13.22
CA VAL A 37 -8.35 1.02 -13.10
C VAL A 37 -7.50 0.43 -14.23
N GLY A 38 -6.61 -0.50 -13.89
CA GLY A 38 -5.66 -1.11 -14.81
C GLY A 38 -4.31 -0.42 -14.87
N ASP A 39 -4.18 0.79 -14.35
CA ASP A 39 -2.90 1.48 -14.28
C ASP A 39 -2.02 0.89 -13.19
N ILE A 40 -0.73 1.15 -13.29
CA ILE A 40 0.28 0.65 -12.36
C ILE A 40 0.79 1.80 -11.49
N ILE A 41 0.91 1.55 -10.20
CA ILE A 41 1.56 2.48 -9.27
C ILE A 41 2.81 1.80 -8.71
N THR A 42 3.92 2.51 -8.74
CA THR A 42 5.14 2.15 -8.02
C THR A 42 5.19 2.97 -6.74
N PHE A 43 5.16 2.30 -5.60
CA PHE A 43 5.34 2.93 -4.29
C PHE A 43 6.80 2.83 -3.89
N ASN A 44 7.48 3.96 -3.82
CA ASN A 44 8.89 4.03 -3.45
C ASN A 44 9.02 4.31 -1.95
N ASN A 45 9.83 3.52 -1.28
CA ASN A 45 10.13 3.74 0.14
C ASN A 45 11.00 4.99 0.27
N GLN A 46 10.46 6.04 0.88
CA GLN A 46 11.18 7.31 1.04
C GLN A 46 12.27 7.27 2.13
N ASP A 47 12.21 6.28 3.01
CA ASP A 47 13.17 6.12 4.11
C ASP A 47 14.34 5.24 3.72
N ILE A 48 14.16 4.32 2.79
CA ILE A 48 15.19 3.35 2.36
C ILE A 48 15.28 3.34 0.84
N VAL A 49 16.39 3.83 0.30
CA VAL A 49 16.63 3.90 -1.15
C VAL A 49 16.62 2.50 -1.77
N GLY A 50 15.96 2.37 -2.91
CA GLY A 50 15.93 1.12 -3.67
C GLY A 50 14.82 0.16 -3.27
N LYS A 51 14.06 0.45 -2.22
CA LYS A 51 12.91 -0.35 -1.80
C LYS A 51 11.64 0.16 -2.48
N TYR A 52 10.89 -0.73 -3.14
CA TYR A 52 9.66 -0.35 -3.83
C TYR A 52 8.67 -1.51 -3.89
N VAL A 53 7.41 -1.14 -4.14
CA VAL A 53 6.32 -2.09 -4.39
C VAL A 53 5.58 -1.62 -5.62
N LYS A 54 5.31 -2.52 -6.57
CA LYS A 54 4.47 -2.24 -7.75
C LYS A 54 3.14 -2.93 -7.61
N VAL A 55 2.08 -2.18 -7.91
CA VAL A 55 0.71 -2.66 -7.82
C VAL A 55 -0.07 -2.27 -9.08
N LYS A 56 -1.13 -3.02 -9.37
CA LYS A 56 -2.09 -2.72 -10.43
C LYS A 56 -3.41 -2.32 -9.78
N ILE A 57 -3.99 -1.22 -10.25
CA ILE A 57 -5.26 -0.73 -9.72
C ILE A 57 -6.41 -1.63 -10.17
N ALA A 58 -7.06 -2.27 -9.21
CA ALA A 58 -8.22 -3.14 -9.45
C ALA A 58 -9.53 -2.37 -9.37
N ASN A 59 -9.64 -1.40 -8.44
CA ASN A 59 -10.81 -0.56 -8.25
C ASN A 59 -10.43 0.85 -7.83
N LYS A 60 -11.24 1.82 -8.21
CA LYS A 60 -11.07 3.22 -7.84
C LYS A 60 -12.41 3.74 -7.30
N THR A 61 -12.43 4.19 -6.07
CA THR A 61 -13.63 4.73 -5.43
C THR A 61 -13.35 6.15 -4.95
N ILE A 62 -14.24 7.07 -5.29
CA ILE A 62 -14.16 8.46 -4.83
C ILE A 62 -15.24 8.66 -3.77
N VAL A 63 -14.88 9.20 -2.63
CA VAL A 63 -15.77 9.50 -1.52
C VAL A 63 -15.67 10.99 -1.17
N ASP A 64 -16.72 11.53 -0.55
CA ASP A 64 -16.79 12.96 -0.27
C ASP A 64 -15.92 13.37 0.92
N ASN A 65 -15.72 12.46 1.88
CA ASN A 65 -14.96 12.77 3.09
C ASN A 65 -14.43 11.49 3.76
N VAL A 66 -13.63 11.71 4.80
CA VAL A 66 -12.98 10.60 5.52
C VAL A 66 -13.98 9.69 6.25
N TYR A 67 -15.13 10.21 6.65
CA TYR A 67 -16.15 9.42 7.35
C TYR A 67 -16.81 8.42 6.38
N GLU A 68 -17.13 8.87 5.18
CA GLU A 68 -17.64 7.99 4.13
C GLU A 68 -16.60 6.91 3.76
N LEU A 69 -15.32 7.28 3.71
CA LEU A 69 -14.23 6.35 3.46
C LEU A 69 -14.25 5.21 4.49
N THR A 70 -14.33 5.55 5.77
CA THR A 70 -14.28 4.57 6.86
C THR A 70 -15.55 3.74 6.99
N GLU A 71 -16.65 4.18 6.41
CA GLU A 71 -17.87 3.39 6.33
C GLU A 71 -17.80 2.35 5.19
N LYS A 72 -17.12 2.69 4.09
CA LYS A 72 -17.05 1.82 2.91
C LYS A 72 -15.97 0.75 2.98
N PHE A 73 -14.88 1.02 3.67
CA PHE A 73 -13.71 0.14 3.67
C PHE A 73 -13.24 -0.20 5.08
N GLU A 74 -12.77 -1.44 5.25
CA GLU A 74 -12.19 -1.89 6.51
C GLU A 74 -10.84 -1.19 6.74
N ILE A 75 -10.62 -0.73 7.97
CA ILE A 75 -9.39 -0.03 8.36
C ILE A 75 -8.16 -0.89 8.14
N GLU A 76 -8.25 -2.20 8.44
CA GLU A 76 -7.12 -3.13 8.26
C GLU A 76 -6.56 -3.15 6.83
N ARG A 77 -7.39 -2.90 5.83
CA ARG A 77 -6.95 -2.86 4.44
C ARG A 77 -6.22 -1.58 4.09
N MET A 78 -6.47 -0.50 4.83
CA MET A 78 -5.89 0.83 4.61
C MET A 78 -4.70 1.11 5.54
N MET A 79 -4.86 0.78 6.81
CA MET A 79 -3.90 1.09 7.87
C MET A 79 -3.88 -0.05 8.89
N PRO A 80 -3.18 -1.17 8.58
CA PRO A 80 -3.17 -2.36 9.43
C PRO A 80 -2.74 -2.08 10.87
N GLY A 81 -3.45 -2.68 11.82
CA GLY A 81 -3.14 -2.55 13.24
C GLY A 81 -3.57 -1.24 13.87
N HIS A 82 -4.33 -0.42 13.16
CA HIS A 82 -4.78 0.89 13.65
C HIS A 82 -6.29 0.98 13.69
N SER A 83 -6.80 1.96 14.45
CA SER A 83 -8.22 2.23 14.57
C SER A 83 -8.70 3.22 13.51
N LYS A 84 -10.02 3.30 13.34
CA LYS A 84 -10.68 4.31 12.52
C LYS A 84 -10.26 5.73 12.95
N GLU A 85 -10.24 5.98 14.23
CA GLU A 85 -9.88 7.28 14.81
C GLU A 85 -8.44 7.65 14.48
N GLU A 86 -7.53 6.67 14.53
CA GLU A 86 -6.13 6.87 14.18
C GLU A 86 -5.95 7.21 12.70
N LEU A 87 -6.70 6.55 11.81
CA LEU A 87 -6.68 6.88 10.38
C LEU A 87 -7.17 8.30 10.12
N ILE A 88 -8.28 8.69 10.73
CA ILE A 88 -8.84 10.03 10.58
C ILE A 88 -7.84 11.08 11.08
N GLU A 89 -7.23 10.85 12.22
CA GLU A 89 -6.24 11.75 12.80
C GLU A 89 -5.00 11.88 11.90
N LEU A 90 -4.52 10.76 11.38
CA LEU A 90 -3.38 10.76 10.45
C LEU A 90 -3.68 11.58 9.20
N MET A 91 -4.87 11.41 8.60
CA MET A 91 -5.25 12.15 7.40
C MET A 91 -5.39 13.65 7.69
N LYS A 92 -5.92 14.02 8.85
CA LYS A 92 -5.97 15.42 9.28
C LYS A 92 -4.58 16.02 9.44
N ASN A 93 -3.65 15.26 9.98
CA ASN A 93 -2.27 15.71 10.17
C ASN A 93 -1.52 15.87 8.84
N ILE A 94 -1.75 14.96 7.88
CA ILE A 94 -1.07 15.00 6.58
C ILE A 94 -1.61 16.12 5.70
N TYR A 95 -2.92 16.25 5.59
CA TYR A 95 -3.57 17.13 4.62
C TYR A 95 -4.05 18.45 5.19
N GLY A 96 -4.21 18.55 6.51
CA GLY A 96 -4.73 19.74 7.14
C GLY A 96 -6.11 20.13 6.59
N GLU A 97 -6.29 21.41 6.27
CA GLU A 97 -7.57 21.92 5.78
C GLU A 97 -7.96 21.38 4.39
N GLU A 98 -7.01 20.94 3.58
CA GLU A 98 -7.31 20.34 2.27
C GLU A 98 -8.23 19.13 2.40
N LEU A 99 -8.15 18.40 3.52
CA LEU A 99 -8.99 17.24 3.77
C LEU A 99 -10.49 17.59 3.73
N ASN A 100 -10.83 18.79 4.17
CA ASN A 100 -12.22 19.27 4.19
C ASN A 100 -12.66 19.90 2.87
N GLN A 101 -11.72 20.21 1.99
CA GLN A 101 -11.97 20.91 0.73
C GLN A 101 -11.99 20.00 -0.48
N LYS A 102 -11.45 18.80 -0.37
CA LYS A 102 -11.27 17.89 -1.49
C LYS A 102 -11.88 16.53 -1.19
N GLN A 103 -12.33 15.86 -2.24
CA GLN A 103 -12.76 14.47 -2.15
C GLN A 103 -11.55 13.58 -1.92
N ILE A 104 -11.81 12.35 -1.53
CA ILE A 104 -10.81 11.33 -1.23
C ILE A 104 -10.98 10.20 -2.25
N VAL A 105 -9.86 9.68 -2.73
CA VAL A 105 -9.85 8.51 -3.59
C VAL A 105 -9.21 7.33 -2.86
N ALA A 106 -9.89 6.19 -2.96
CA ALA A 106 -9.40 4.91 -2.47
C ALA A 106 -9.09 4.02 -3.68
N PHE A 107 -7.83 3.60 -3.79
CA PHE A 107 -7.39 2.67 -4.81
C PHE A 107 -7.25 1.28 -4.20
N GLU A 108 -8.13 0.36 -4.60
CA GLU A 108 -7.95 -1.05 -4.30
C GLU A 108 -6.98 -1.61 -5.33
N PHE A 109 -5.95 -2.31 -4.90
CA PHE A 109 -4.91 -2.76 -5.80
C PHE A 109 -4.55 -4.22 -5.65
N GLU A 110 -4.03 -4.78 -6.73
CA GLU A 110 -3.43 -6.10 -6.77
C GLU A 110 -1.91 -5.95 -6.78
N TYR A 111 -1.25 -6.75 -5.98
CA TYR A 111 0.19 -6.77 -5.88
C TYR A 111 0.82 -7.38 -7.13
N LEU A 112 1.84 -6.72 -7.68
CA LEU A 112 2.58 -7.22 -8.85
C LEU A 112 3.97 -7.74 -8.47
N CYS A 113 4.81 -6.89 -7.88
CA CYS A 113 6.17 -7.23 -7.50
C CYS A 113 6.76 -6.20 -6.54
N CYS A 114 7.92 -6.52 -6.00
CA CYS A 114 8.72 -5.57 -5.22
C CYS A 114 10.21 -5.79 -5.47
N ASP A 115 11.04 -4.92 -4.89
CA ASP A 115 12.49 -4.94 -5.06
C ASP A 115 13.17 -6.23 -4.60
N SER A 116 12.61 -6.86 -3.57
CA SER A 116 13.22 -8.03 -2.91
C SER A 116 12.45 -9.33 -3.12
N GLU A 117 11.40 -9.33 -3.94
CA GLU A 117 10.51 -10.49 -4.09
C GLU A 117 11.23 -11.74 -4.53
N VAL A 118 12.02 -11.67 -5.60
CA VAL A 118 12.74 -12.82 -6.14
C VAL A 118 13.81 -13.32 -5.16
N GLU A 119 14.60 -12.42 -4.63
CA GLU A 119 15.64 -12.74 -3.65
C GLU A 119 15.04 -13.34 -2.37
N PHE A 120 13.93 -12.81 -1.91
CA PHE A 120 13.25 -13.30 -0.73
C PHE A 120 12.73 -14.72 -0.92
N ILE A 121 12.09 -15.01 -2.06
CA ILE A 121 11.58 -16.35 -2.38
C ILE A 121 12.71 -17.34 -2.49
N GLU A 122 13.76 -17.03 -3.24
CA GLU A 122 14.95 -17.87 -3.40
C GLU A 122 15.63 -18.14 -2.06
N TYR A 123 15.79 -17.13 -1.24
CA TYR A 123 16.39 -17.24 0.08
C TYR A 123 15.57 -18.18 0.98
N ASN A 124 14.26 -18.03 1.01
CA ASN A 124 13.40 -18.87 1.84
C ASN A 124 13.38 -20.31 1.39
N GLU A 125 13.35 -20.59 0.10
CA GLU A 125 13.41 -21.94 -0.44
C GLU A 125 14.72 -22.62 -0.06
N LYS A 126 15.84 -21.93 -0.26
CA LYS A 126 17.16 -22.42 0.10
C LYS A 126 17.30 -22.66 1.60
N TYR A 127 16.81 -21.74 2.40
CA TYR A 127 16.85 -21.84 3.87
C TYR A 127 16.03 -23.04 4.36
N LEU A 128 14.87 -23.28 3.78
CA LEU A 128 14.03 -24.44 4.13
C LEU A 128 14.69 -25.76 3.74
N GLU A 129 15.37 -25.83 2.60
CA GLU A 129 16.13 -26.99 2.19
C GLU A 129 17.29 -27.27 3.16
N ASP A 130 18.06 -26.23 3.51
CA ASP A 130 19.16 -26.33 4.45
C ASP A 130 18.70 -26.81 5.83
N ILE A 131 17.55 -26.32 6.30
CA ILE A 131 16.95 -26.77 7.57
C ILE A 131 16.50 -28.23 7.47
N LYS A 132 15.88 -28.63 6.36
CA LYS A 132 15.44 -30.00 6.16
C LYS A 132 16.60 -30.97 6.24
N ASP A 133 17.72 -30.63 5.58
CA ASP A 133 18.93 -31.47 5.60
C ASP A 133 19.49 -31.59 7.02
N LEU A 134 19.52 -30.50 7.77
CA LEU A 134 19.94 -30.49 9.16
C LEU A 134 19.04 -31.36 10.04
N LEU A 135 17.72 -31.28 9.83
CA LEU A 135 16.76 -32.09 10.59
C LEU A 135 16.86 -33.59 10.28
N VAL A 136 17.20 -33.93 9.05
CA VAL A 136 17.41 -35.34 8.65
C VAL A 136 18.70 -35.94 9.25
N GLU A 137 19.72 -35.10 9.44
CA GLU A 137 21.01 -35.53 10.02
C GLU A 137 20.93 -35.65 11.56
N LEU A 138 19.94 -35.06 12.18
CA LEU A 138 19.72 -35.14 13.62
C LEU A 138 18.90 -36.37 13.99
#